data_84c4961c83063f2fcda746b631fee840
#
_entry.id   84c4961c83063f2fcda746b631fee840
#
_cell.length_a   1.000
_cell.length_b   1.000
_cell.length_c   1.000
_cell.angle_alpha   90.00
_cell.angle_beta   90.00
_cell.angle_gamma   90.00
#
_symmetry.space_group_name_H-M   'P 1'
#
loop_
_entity.id
_entity.type
_entity.pdbx_description
1 polymer ?
#
loop_
_entity_poly.entity_id
_entity_poly.type
_entity_poly.pdbx_seq_one_letter_code
_entity_poly.pdbx_strand_id
1 'polypeptide(L)' 'MDKLKILVVDDESRMRKLVKDFLVKAGYDVIEAGDGEQAVDTFYAQKDIALIILDVM' A
#
# COMPACT_ATOMS: atom_id res chain seq x y z
N MET A 1 17.57 9.31 5.37
CA MET A 1 16.17 9.69 5.62
C MET A 1 15.27 8.50 5.43
N ASP A 2 14.31 8.37 6.30
CA ASP A 2 13.37 7.27 6.21
C ASP A 2 12.39 7.51 5.07
N LYS A 3 12.09 6.44 4.36
CA LYS A 3 11.10 6.51 3.31
C LYS A 3 9.70 6.57 3.89
N LEU A 4 8.82 7.31 3.23
CA LEU A 4 7.41 7.31 3.59
C LEU A 4 6.79 5.96 3.21
N LYS A 5 5.96 5.46 4.10
CA LYS A 5 5.32 4.16 3.95
C LYS A 5 3.91 4.35 3.40
N ILE A 6 3.60 3.67 2.31
CA ILE A 6 2.31 3.77 1.64
C ILE A 6 1.66 2.39 1.61
N LEU A 7 0.41 2.33 2.03
CA LEU A 7 -0.39 1.10 1.95
C LEU A 7 -1.25 1.16 0.69
N VAL A 8 -1.07 0.18 -0.19
CA VAL A 8 -1.84 0.05 -1.42
C VAL A 8 -2.84 -1.08 -1.25
N VAL A 9 -4.12 -0.76 -1.38
CA VAL A 9 -5.21 -1.71 -1.22
C VAL A 9 -5.92 -1.88 -2.55
N ASP A 10 -5.84 -3.08 -3.11
CA ASP A 10 -6.47 -3.39 -4.38
C ASP A 10 -6.68 -4.90 -4.45
N ASP A 11 -7.88 -5.33 -4.81
CA ASP A 11 -8.18 -6.75 -4.94
C ASP A 11 -7.60 -7.36 -6.22
N GLU A 12 -7.19 -6.53 -7.17
CA GLU A 12 -6.55 -7.00 -8.39
C GLU A 12 -5.03 -6.96 -8.25
N SER A 13 -4.41 -8.13 -8.18
CA SER A 13 -2.98 -8.23 -7.89
C SER A 13 -2.09 -7.56 -8.95
N ARG A 14 -2.52 -7.56 -10.22
CA ARG A 14 -1.75 -6.93 -11.29
C ARG A 14 -1.68 -5.42 -11.14
N MET A 15 -2.83 -4.80 -10.88
CA MET A 15 -2.88 -3.34 -10.67
C MET A 15 -2.13 -2.97 -9.41
N ARG A 16 -2.31 -3.75 -8.35
CA ARG A 16 -1.59 -3.51 -7.10
C ARG A 16 -0.08 -3.53 -7.32
N LYS A 17 0.41 -4.50 -8.09
CA LYS A 17 1.83 -4.61 -8.39
C LYS A 17 2.33 -3.43 -9.21
N LEU A 18 1.55 -2.99 -10.20
CA LEU A 18 1.94 -1.83 -11.02
C LEU A 18 2.08 -0.57 -10.17
N VAL A 19 1.10 -0.34 -9.30
CA VAL A 19 1.14 0.82 -8.41
C VAL A 19 2.32 0.72 -7.45
N LYS A 20 2.54 -0.46 -6.89
CA LYS A 20 3.68 -0.70 -6.02
C LYS A 20 5.00 -0.40 -6.73
N ASP A 21 5.19 -0.95 -7.92
CA ASP A 21 6.45 -0.76 -8.66
C ASP A 21 6.70 0.72 -8.95
N PHE A 22 5.65 1.44 -9.32
CA PHE A 22 5.74 2.88 -9.56
C PHE A 22 6.19 3.62 -8.31
N LEU A 23 5.55 3.32 -7.18
CA LEU A 23 5.84 4.01 -5.93
C LEU A 23 7.23 3.65 -5.38
N VAL A 24 7.65 2.41 -5.53
CA VAL A 24 8.99 2.00 -5.12
C VAL A 24 10.04 2.75 -5.93
N LYS A 25 9.84 2.90 -7.22
CA LYS A 25 10.75 3.69 -8.07
C LYS A 25 10.78 5.15 -7.66
N ALA A 26 9.66 5.66 -7.15
CA ALA A 26 9.58 7.05 -6.70
C ALA A 26 10.23 7.26 -5.32
N GLY A 27 10.67 6.20 -4.66
CA GLY A 27 11.38 6.30 -3.39
C GLY A 27 10.54 6.04 -2.16
N TYR A 28 9.37 5.43 -2.30
CA TYR A 28 8.50 5.10 -1.17
C TYR A 28 8.62 3.64 -0.77
N ASP A 29 8.37 3.36 0.51
CA ASP A 29 8.14 2.00 0.97
C ASP A 29 6.68 1.65 0.73
N VAL A 30 6.42 0.47 0.21
CA VAL A 30 5.05 0.07 -0.13
C VAL A 30 4.68 -1.22 0.58
N ILE A 31 3.49 -1.20 1.17
CA ILE A 31 2.89 -2.38 1.78
C ILE A 31 1.61 -2.66 0.99
N GLU A 32 1.34 -3.93 0.72
CA GLU A 32 0.19 -4.33 -0.06
C GLU A 32 -0.88 -4.99 0.79
N ALA A 33 -2.14 -4.73 0.46
CA ALA A 33 -3.27 -5.45 1.02
C ALA A 33 -4.23 -5.80 -0.11
N GLY A 34 -4.78 -7.00 -0.06
CA GLY A 34 -5.65 -7.50 -1.12
C GLY A 34 -7.11 -7.14 -0.94
N ASP A 35 -7.50 -6.72 0.25
CA ASP A 35 -8.87 -6.34 0.55
C ASP A 35 -8.91 -5.43 1.78
N GLY A 36 -10.13 -5.00 2.14
CA GLY A 36 -10.30 -4.08 3.26
C GLY A 36 -9.92 -4.66 4.60
N GLU A 37 -10.17 -5.95 4.80
CA GLU A 37 -9.82 -6.61 6.05
C GLU A 37 -8.31 -6.65 6.24
N GLN A 38 -7.59 -7.06 5.20
CA GLN A 38 -6.12 -7.04 5.24
C GLN A 38 -5.59 -5.63 5.43
N ALA A 39 -6.24 -4.65 4.81
CA ALA A 39 -5.84 -3.26 4.96
C ALA A 39 -5.95 -2.79 6.40
N VAL A 40 -7.05 -3.10 7.06
CA VAL A 40 -7.25 -2.73 8.46
C VAL A 40 -6.21 -3.41 9.35
N ASP A 41 -6.02 -4.71 9.17
CA ASP A 41 -5.03 -5.46 9.94
C ASP A 41 -3.63 -4.86 9.75
N THR A 42 -3.27 -4.54 8.52
CA THR A 42 -1.97 -3.96 8.21
C THR A 42 -1.83 -2.57 8.83
N PHE A 43 -2.87 -1.77 8.76
CA PHE A 43 -2.86 -0.43 9.32
C PHE A 43 -2.60 -0.46 10.83
N TYR A 44 -3.22 -1.39 11.54
CA TYR A 44 -3.01 -1.54 12.98
C TYR A 44 -1.64 -2.11 13.31
N ALA A 45 -1.10 -2.98 12.45
CA ALA A 45 0.22 -3.58 12.67
C ALA A 45 1.37 -2.61 12.35
N GLN A 46 1.14 -1.68 11.44
CA GLN A 46 2.15 -0.73 10.97
C GLN A 46 1.73 0.67 11.40
N LYS A 47 2.46 1.26 12.32
CA LYS A 47 2.05 2.53 12.93
C LYS A 47 2.45 3.78 12.16
N ASP A 48 3.31 3.64 11.18
CA ASP A 48 3.92 4.77 10.47
C ASP A 48 3.50 4.86 9.01
N ILE A 49 2.31 4.36 8.69
CA ILE A 49 1.76 4.48 7.34
C ILE A 49 1.38 5.94 7.10
N ALA A 50 1.98 6.53 6.07
CA ALA A 50 1.77 7.94 5.74
C ALA A 50 0.57 8.15 4.81
N LEU A 51 0.23 7.16 4.00
CA LEU A 51 -0.82 7.29 3.00
C LEU A 51 -1.41 5.92 2.68
N ILE A 52 -2.71 5.90 2.45
CA ILE A 52 -3.42 4.69 2.01
C ILE A 52 -4.03 4.98 0.65
N ILE A 53 -3.70 4.14 -0.32
CA ILE A 53 -4.29 4.21 -1.66
C ILE A 53 -5.29 3.09 -1.78
N LEU A 54 -6.55 3.46 -1.99
CA LEU A 54 -7.65 2.53 -2.16
C LEU A 54 -8.15 2.61 -3.59
N ASP A 55 -8.17 1.48 -4.27
CA ASP A 55 -8.84 1.37 -5.55
C ASP A 55 -10.19 0.68 -5.34
N VAL A 56 -11.24 1.46 -5.47
CA VAL A 56 -12.62 0.98 -5.30
C VAL A 56 -13.28 0.96 -6.66
N MET A 57 -13.47 -0.23 -7.16
CA MET A 57 -14.16 -0.42 -8.43
C MET A 57 -15.56 -0.90 -8.19
#